data_b1b4114d20e7bceb0235e1fdc651bdac
#
_entry.id   b1b4114d20e7bceb0235e1fdc651bdac
#
_cell.length_a   1.000
_cell.length_b   1.000
_cell.length_c   1.000
_cell.angle_alpha   90.00
_cell.angle_beta   90.00
_cell.angle_gamma   90.00
#
_symmetry.space_group_name_H-M   'P 1'
#
loop_
_entity.id
_entity.type
_entity.pdbx_description
1 polymer ?
#
loop_
_entity_poly.entity_id
_entity_poly.type
_entity_poly.pdbx_seq_one_letter_code
_entity_poly.pdbx_strand_id
1 'polypeptide(L)'
;MTSQSHDYDSESPARQPSLLDATCENFVYDLVDISPTRATELGLLGYDDRLQDFSPEYWDSIADRIRDLIADVDALNDGTDDSDDDDDFDDIDHVTAAILRDRLGLHLELHHQGECLRLLNNIESPVQTIRDTFSLMPRDTPEQIDNIASRLSQVAQSLHGYRESLAEAASQGNVAAHRQIDAVISQCEELSYEGSMLEELGVDPDSAPVESAKRAFSEMADWLSTELSPLAPHEEAVGRERYELLSEYYLGFQTDLDEAYEWGLDQLHQIVGKQKKLSRTLFDDDCPVRVAYRRLNEEPRYRLNGTDELQEWMQKVSARAIENLDSTHFTIPEELKTLECRIDPAGSGGIFYTPPTEDFSRPGTMWWSVPKGQETFHTWQELATVYHEGVPGHHLQIGITLTEKDNLNLWRRAVNWHAGHGEGWALYAESLMAEFGYLQDPGFQMGLLDSQRLRAARVVLDIGVHLGKKVPEGTGVWDGSYAKAFLRDNTAMDEMNLSFELDRYLGWAGQAPSYALGERAWQNLRHDALAEGQTLAEFHDAALKLGSMPMDLLRNEVLNG
;
A
#
# COMPACT_ATOMS: atom_id res chain seq x y z
N MET A 1 51.37 -23.05 27.95
CA MET A 1 50.90 -23.29 26.59
C MET A 1 49.63 -22.48 26.42
N THR A 2 49.78 -21.30 25.90
CA THR A 2 48.71 -20.30 25.66
C THR A 2 48.10 -20.60 24.31
N SER A 3 46.81 -20.96 24.29
CA SER A 3 46.01 -21.06 23.08
C SER A 3 45.64 -19.64 22.64
N GLN A 4 46.15 -19.21 21.51
CA GLN A 4 45.67 -18.03 20.80
C GLN A 4 44.34 -18.41 20.14
N SER A 5 43.27 -17.77 20.59
CA SER A 5 42.03 -17.66 19.84
C SER A 5 42.29 -16.71 18.66
N HIS A 6 42.13 -17.22 17.45
CA HIS A 6 42.07 -16.41 16.25
C HIS A 6 40.60 -15.97 16.09
N ASP A 7 40.31 -14.75 16.52
CA ASP A 7 39.17 -14.00 16.06
C ASP A 7 39.46 -13.61 14.59
N TYR A 8 38.81 -14.29 13.65
CA TYR A 8 38.64 -13.86 12.27
C TYR A 8 37.23 -13.28 12.15
N ASP A 9 37.01 -12.09 12.69
CA ASP A 9 36.01 -11.20 12.12
C ASP A 9 36.66 -10.54 10.89
N SER A 10 36.58 -11.22 9.75
CA SER A 10 36.78 -10.59 8.47
C SER A 10 35.41 -9.98 8.08
N GLU A 11 35.16 -8.74 8.51
CA GLU A 11 34.17 -7.93 7.83
C GLU A 11 34.52 -7.95 6.34
N SER A 12 33.65 -8.49 5.51
CA SER A 12 33.76 -8.34 4.06
C SER A 12 33.78 -6.85 3.75
N PRO A 13 34.65 -6.37 2.84
CA PRO A 13 34.64 -4.96 2.49
C PRO A 13 33.22 -4.57 2.04
N ALA A 14 32.73 -3.43 2.53
CA ALA A 14 31.47 -2.88 2.11
C ALA A 14 31.42 -2.77 0.57
N ARG A 15 30.30 -3.16 -0.03
CA ARG A 15 30.06 -3.04 -1.47
C ARG A 15 30.29 -1.59 -1.89
N GLN A 16 31.00 -1.38 -2.99
CA GLN A 16 31.11 -0.05 -3.58
C GLN A 16 29.91 0.16 -4.51
N PRO A 17 29.25 1.33 -4.49
CA PRO A 17 28.16 1.63 -5.41
C PRO A 17 28.61 1.46 -6.87
N SER A 18 27.81 0.75 -7.64
CA SER A 18 28.04 0.51 -9.06
C SER A 18 27.58 1.70 -9.92
N LEU A 19 27.88 1.66 -11.21
CA LEU A 19 27.32 2.63 -12.16
C LEU A 19 25.79 2.47 -12.28
N LEU A 20 25.27 1.25 -12.13
CA LEU A 20 23.83 1.01 -12.07
C LEU A 20 23.19 1.68 -10.87
N ASP A 21 23.81 1.62 -9.70
CA ASP A 21 23.30 2.31 -8.51
C ASP A 21 23.20 3.82 -8.73
N ALA A 22 24.25 4.43 -9.28
CA ALA A 22 24.24 5.86 -9.60
C ALA A 22 23.16 6.21 -10.63
N THR A 23 22.93 5.36 -11.63
CA THR A 23 21.88 5.52 -12.63
C THR A 23 20.49 5.45 -12.00
N CYS A 24 20.25 4.50 -11.08
CA CYS A 24 19.00 4.37 -10.33
C CYS A 24 18.75 5.56 -9.40
N GLU A 25 19.79 6.08 -8.75
CA GLU A 25 19.66 7.28 -7.90
C GLU A 25 19.30 8.52 -8.72
N ASN A 26 19.98 8.75 -9.85
CA ASN A 26 19.65 9.84 -10.77
C ASN A 26 18.19 9.74 -11.25
N PHE A 27 17.73 8.54 -11.57
CA PHE A 27 16.34 8.31 -11.95
C PHE A 27 15.34 8.73 -10.86
N VAL A 28 15.64 8.49 -9.58
CA VAL A 28 14.77 8.95 -8.48
C VAL A 28 14.68 10.47 -8.47
N TYR A 29 15.81 11.19 -8.63
CA TYR A 29 15.81 12.64 -8.68
C TYR A 29 15.08 13.19 -9.92
N ASP A 30 15.23 12.57 -11.07
CA ASP A 30 14.48 12.93 -12.27
C ASP A 30 12.96 12.71 -12.07
N LEU A 31 12.56 11.62 -11.41
CA LEU A 31 11.15 11.37 -11.08
C LEU A 31 10.56 12.42 -10.14
N VAL A 32 11.30 12.86 -9.11
CA VAL A 32 10.80 13.88 -8.18
C VAL A 32 10.81 15.29 -8.79
N ASP A 33 11.66 15.55 -9.78
CA ASP A 33 11.58 16.77 -10.58
C ASP A 33 10.29 16.83 -11.43
N ILE A 34 9.87 15.68 -11.98
CA ILE A 34 8.60 15.54 -12.72
C ILE A 34 7.41 15.48 -11.74
N SER A 35 7.55 14.79 -10.61
CA SER A 35 6.50 14.50 -9.60
C SER A 35 6.91 15.03 -8.22
N PRO A 36 6.84 16.33 -7.94
CA PRO A 36 7.30 16.93 -6.68
C PRO A 36 6.61 16.39 -5.42
N THR A 37 5.39 15.85 -5.52
CA THR A 37 4.71 15.21 -4.37
C THR A 37 5.45 13.97 -3.88
N ARG A 38 6.10 13.22 -4.78
CA ARG A 38 6.94 12.06 -4.40
C ARG A 38 8.13 12.48 -3.54
N ALA A 39 8.71 13.66 -3.78
CA ALA A 39 9.78 14.17 -2.92
C ALA A 39 9.30 14.36 -1.47
N THR A 40 8.08 14.85 -1.27
CA THR A 40 7.48 15.00 0.06
C THR A 40 7.25 13.65 0.74
N GLU A 41 6.78 12.64 0.00
CA GLU A 41 6.62 11.27 0.49
C GLU A 41 7.96 10.67 0.93
N LEU A 42 9.01 10.84 0.11
CA LEU A 42 10.37 10.35 0.36
C LEU A 42 11.13 11.19 1.40
N GLY A 43 10.66 12.38 1.75
CA GLY A 43 11.35 13.32 2.64
C GLY A 43 12.52 14.05 1.98
N LEU A 44 12.55 14.12 0.64
CA LEU A 44 13.57 14.85 -0.11
C LEU A 44 13.28 16.34 -0.09
N LEU A 45 14.24 17.15 0.34
CA LEU A 45 14.08 18.59 0.52
C LEU A 45 14.20 19.37 -0.80
N GLY A 46 13.56 20.54 -0.87
CA GLY A 46 13.68 21.47 -1.99
C GLY A 46 12.62 21.32 -3.07
N TYR A 47 11.58 20.56 -2.81
CA TYR A 47 10.45 20.30 -3.72
C TYR A 47 9.09 20.71 -3.15
N ASP A 48 9.03 21.12 -1.89
CA ASP A 48 7.78 21.33 -1.15
C ASP A 48 6.94 22.52 -1.61
N ASP A 49 7.48 23.38 -2.44
CA ASP A 49 6.80 24.53 -3.03
C ASP A 49 6.17 24.25 -4.41
N ARG A 50 6.33 23.02 -4.95
CA ARG A 50 5.90 22.63 -6.31
C ARG A 50 4.86 21.52 -6.30
N LEU A 51 3.96 21.54 -7.30
CA LEU A 51 2.95 20.53 -7.55
C LEU A 51 2.93 20.19 -9.04
N GLN A 52 2.85 18.91 -9.40
CA GLN A 52 2.71 18.47 -10.80
C GLN A 52 1.31 18.74 -11.34
N ASP A 53 1.17 18.79 -12.66
CA ASP A 53 -0.09 19.17 -13.29
C ASP A 53 -0.98 17.99 -13.72
N PHE A 54 -0.49 16.76 -13.66
CA PHE A 54 -1.19 15.52 -14.06
C PHE A 54 -1.77 15.55 -15.50
N SER A 55 -1.19 16.37 -16.39
CA SER A 55 -1.56 16.44 -17.81
C SER A 55 -1.14 15.16 -18.57
N PRO A 56 -1.62 14.94 -19.81
CA PRO A 56 -1.09 13.88 -20.66
C PRO A 56 0.44 13.95 -20.80
N GLU A 57 1.00 15.13 -20.97
CA GLU A 57 2.43 15.37 -21.08
C GLU A 57 3.20 14.99 -19.80
N TYR A 58 2.59 15.15 -18.62
CA TYR A 58 3.17 14.67 -17.36
C TYR A 58 3.34 13.15 -17.37
N TRP A 59 2.32 12.40 -17.77
CA TRP A 59 2.37 10.93 -17.84
C TRP A 59 3.36 10.45 -18.92
N ASP A 60 3.39 11.13 -20.07
CA ASP A 60 4.36 10.85 -21.13
C ASP A 60 5.80 11.09 -20.66
N SER A 61 6.04 12.17 -19.91
CA SER A 61 7.36 12.49 -19.36
C SER A 61 7.88 11.40 -18.41
N ILE A 62 6.99 10.83 -17.57
CA ILE A 62 7.35 9.69 -16.73
C ILE A 62 7.68 8.46 -17.58
N ALA A 63 6.85 8.15 -18.57
CA ALA A 63 7.06 7.00 -19.44
C ALA A 63 8.34 7.12 -20.27
N ASP A 64 8.66 8.32 -20.77
CA ASP A 64 9.90 8.58 -21.50
C ASP A 64 11.11 8.38 -20.60
N ARG A 65 11.07 8.92 -19.38
CA ARG A 65 12.19 8.73 -18.43
C ARG A 65 12.39 7.28 -18.02
N ILE A 66 11.30 6.49 -17.92
CA ILE A 66 11.39 5.04 -17.69
C ILE A 66 12.04 4.34 -18.89
N ARG A 67 11.68 4.71 -20.12
CA ARG A 67 12.31 4.12 -21.34
C ARG A 67 13.80 4.41 -21.38
N ASP A 68 14.18 5.64 -21.06
CA ASP A 68 15.59 6.05 -20.99
C ASP A 68 16.36 5.20 -19.97
N LEU A 69 15.80 5.05 -18.74
CA LEU A 69 16.43 4.23 -17.71
C LEU A 69 16.62 2.76 -18.15
N ILE A 70 15.59 2.15 -18.73
CA ILE A 70 15.70 0.75 -19.22
C ILE A 70 16.78 0.65 -20.30
N ALA A 71 16.87 1.62 -21.23
CA ALA A 71 17.90 1.64 -22.25
C ALA A 71 19.31 1.82 -21.65
N ASP A 72 19.47 2.69 -20.63
CA ASP A 72 20.72 2.87 -19.91
C ASP A 72 21.15 1.56 -19.23
N VAL A 73 20.22 0.89 -18.53
CA VAL A 73 20.46 -0.42 -17.87
C VAL A 73 20.88 -1.49 -18.87
N ASP A 74 20.23 -1.54 -20.04
CA ASP A 74 20.58 -2.51 -21.10
C ASP A 74 21.96 -2.22 -21.67
N ALA A 75 22.31 -0.96 -21.89
CA ALA A 75 23.63 -0.56 -22.37
C ALA A 75 24.76 -0.91 -21.37
N LEU A 76 24.52 -0.71 -20.08
CA LEU A 76 25.45 -1.10 -19.01
C LEU A 76 25.65 -2.62 -18.95
N ASN A 77 24.58 -3.39 -19.10
CA ASN A 77 24.65 -4.86 -19.04
C ASN A 77 25.31 -5.51 -20.27
N ASP A 78 25.27 -4.83 -21.45
CA ASP A 78 25.86 -5.37 -22.69
C ASP A 78 27.37 -5.18 -22.81
N GLY A 79 28.02 -4.51 -21.85
CA GLY A 79 29.48 -4.34 -21.80
C GLY A 79 30.06 -3.65 -23.05
N THR A 80 29.33 -2.69 -23.66
CA THR A 80 29.71 -2.09 -24.96
C THR A 80 30.80 -1.02 -24.85
N ASP A 81 31.33 -0.75 -23.66
CA ASP A 81 32.47 0.16 -23.50
C ASP A 81 33.78 -0.63 -23.42
N ASP A 82 34.69 -0.37 -24.39
CA ASP A 82 36.05 -0.96 -24.51
C ASP A 82 37.00 -0.53 -23.34
N SER A 83 36.48 -0.16 -22.17
CA SER A 83 37.29 0.16 -21.00
C SER A 83 37.70 -1.13 -20.28
N ASP A 84 38.99 -1.32 -20.14
CA ASP A 84 39.64 -2.43 -19.38
C ASP A 84 39.37 -2.35 -17.85
N ASP A 85 38.36 -1.63 -17.40
CA ASP A 85 37.97 -1.52 -16.01
C ASP A 85 36.80 -2.49 -15.70
N ASP A 86 36.92 -3.24 -14.60
CA ASP A 86 36.00 -4.26 -14.05
C ASP A 86 34.59 -3.68 -13.70
N ASP A 87 33.84 -3.12 -14.68
CA ASP A 87 32.47 -2.61 -14.53
C ASP A 87 31.40 -3.65 -14.87
N ASP A 88 31.68 -4.92 -14.64
CA ASP A 88 30.67 -5.98 -14.74
C ASP A 88 29.66 -5.88 -13.59
N PHE A 89 28.38 -6.08 -13.86
CA PHE A 89 27.34 -6.17 -12.85
C PHE A 89 27.69 -7.21 -11.80
N ASP A 90 27.59 -6.84 -10.53
CA ASP A 90 27.61 -7.80 -9.44
C ASP A 90 26.22 -8.51 -9.30
N ASP A 91 26.13 -9.47 -8.38
CA ASP A 91 24.89 -10.23 -8.16
C ASP A 91 23.72 -9.30 -7.77
N ILE A 92 23.96 -8.22 -7.01
CA ILE A 92 22.97 -7.24 -6.60
C ILE A 92 22.50 -6.40 -7.81
N ASP A 93 23.43 -6.05 -8.70
CA ASP A 93 23.11 -5.32 -9.93
C ASP A 93 22.25 -6.17 -10.87
N HIS A 94 22.55 -7.45 -11.02
CA HIS A 94 21.72 -8.37 -11.82
C HIS A 94 20.29 -8.45 -11.29
N VAL A 95 20.12 -8.57 -9.98
CA VAL A 95 18.80 -8.57 -9.33
C VAL A 95 18.10 -7.23 -9.53
N THR A 96 18.81 -6.12 -9.33
CA THR A 96 18.28 -4.76 -9.52
C THR A 96 17.79 -4.56 -10.96
N ALA A 97 18.59 -4.93 -11.95
CA ALA A 97 18.23 -4.83 -13.37
C ALA A 97 17.00 -5.69 -13.72
N ALA A 98 16.89 -6.89 -13.13
CA ALA A 98 15.72 -7.75 -13.32
C ALA A 98 14.44 -7.12 -12.75
N ILE A 99 14.50 -6.55 -11.53
CA ILE A 99 13.37 -5.87 -10.90
C ILE A 99 12.96 -4.62 -11.68
N LEU A 100 13.93 -3.82 -12.15
CA LEU A 100 13.68 -2.64 -12.97
C LEU A 100 12.91 -3.00 -14.24
N ARG A 101 13.38 -4.01 -14.99
CA ARG A 101 12.74 -4.43 -16.24
C ARG A 101 11.32 -4.95 -16.01
N ASP A 102 11.10 -5.72 -14.96
CA ASP A 102 9.77 -6.22 -14.59
C ASP A 102 8.84 -5.06 -14.22
N ARG A 103 9.17 -4.33 -13.16
CA ARG A 103 8.31 -3.29 -12.60
C ARG A 103 8.04 -2.13 -13.55
N LEU A 104 9.08 -1.62 -14.18
CA LEU A 104 8.97 -0.48 -15.07
C LEU A 104 8.45 -0.90 -16.44
N GLY A 105 8.72 -2.12 -16.89
CA GLY A 105 8.10 -2.69 -18.08
C GLY A 105 6.57 -2.78 -17.95
N LEU A 106 6.07 -3.27 -16.83
CA LEU A 106 4.63 -3.28 -16.53
C LEU A 106 4.05 -1.85 -16.45
N HIS A 107 4.80 -0.90 -15.89
CA HIS A 107 4.36 0.50 -15.86
C HIS A 107 4.22 1.10 -17.28
N LEU A 108 5.18 0.81 -18.17
CA LEU A 108 5.09 1.22 -19.56
C LEU A 108 3.91 0.57 -20.29
N GLU A 109 3.61 -0.69 -20.01
CA GLU A 109 2.44 -1.37 -20.59
C GLU A 109 1.13 -0.72 -20.08
N LEU A 110 1.01 -0.41 -18.78
CA LEU A 110 -0.13 0.33 -18.24
C LEU A 110 -0.28 1.71 -18.89
N HIS A 111 0.82 2.43 -19.09
CA HIS A 111 0.81 3.70 -19.81
C HIS A 111 0.33 3.53 -21.26
N HIS A 112 0.85 2.52 -21.97
CA HIS A 112 0.45 2.20 -23.35
C HIS A 112 -1.03 1.86 -23.47
N GLN A 113 -1.61 1.17 -22.47
CA GLN A 113 -3.04 0.85 -22.37
C GLN A 113 -3.90 2.04 -21.92
N GLY A 114 -3.29 3.20 -21.65
CA GLY A 114 -3.99 4.42 -21.22
C GLY A 114 -4.49 4.37 -19.78
N GLU A 115 -3.96 3.47 -18.92
CA GLU A 115 -4.37 3.36 -17.52
C GLU A 115 -4.02 4.62 -16.73
N CYS A 116 -2.89 5.27 -17.02
CA CYS A 116 -2.48 6.51 -16.36
C CYS A 116 -3.45 7.67 -16.66
N LEU A 117 -3.92 7.79 -17.90
CA LEU A 117 -4.83 8.86 -18.33
C LEU A 117 -6.23 8.73 -17.72
N ARG A 118 -6.72 7.48 -17.52
CA ARG A 118 -8.06 7.21 -16.97
C ARG A 118 -8.10 6.95 -15.47
N LEU A 119 -6.97 7.15 -14.77
CA LEU A 119 -6.86 6.87 -13.34
C LEU A 119 -7.83 7.74 -12.54
N LEU A 120 -8.94 7.16 -12.12
CA LEU A 120 -9.97 7.79 -11.29
C LEU A 120 -10.68 6.74 -10.47
N ASN A 121 -10.49 6.77 -9.16
CA ASN A 121 -11.21 5.97 -8.18
C ASN A 121 -11.23 6.67 -6.80
N ASN A 122 -11.86 6.07 -5.81
CA ASN A 122 -12.07 6.68 -4.51
C ASN A 122 -10.84 6.76 -3.60
N ILE A 123 -9.69 6.17 -3.98
CA ILE A 123 -8.51 6.06 -3.11
C ILE A 123 -7.17 6.40 -3.82
N GLU A 124 -7.05 6.08 -5.09
CA GLU A 124 -5.81 6.23 -5.86
C GLU A 124 -6.09 7.02 -7.13
N SER A 125 -6.00 8.34 -7.05
CA SER A 125 -6.08 9.22 -8.21
C SER A 125 -5.48 10.60 -7.88
N PRO A 126 -5.23 11.47 -8.86
CA PRO A 126 -4.65 12.80 -8.64
C PRO A 126 -5.35 13.66 -7.58
N VAL A 127 -6.66 13.52 -7.41
CA VAL A 127 -7.40 14.25 -6.35
C VAL A 127 -6.90 13.86 -4.96
N GLN A 128 -6.75 12.54 -4.71
CA GLN A 128 -6.26 12.06 -3.42
C GLN A 128 -4.77 12.36 -3.26
N THR A 129 -3.95 12.20 -4.31
CA THR A 129 -2.53 12.56 -4.28
C THR A 129 -2.32 14.01 -3.85
N ILE A 130 -3.10 14.95 -4.39
CA ILE A 130 -3.04 16.37 -4.00
C ILE A 130 -3.44 16.53 -2.52
N ARG A 131 -4.56 15.94 -2.09
CA ARG A 131 -5.05 16.00 -0.71
C ARG A 131 -4.03 15.47 0.29
N ASP A 132 -3.52 14.27 0.04
CA ASP A 132 -2.68 13.54 0.99
C ASP A 132 -1.29 14.16 1.10
N THR A 133 -0.80 14.77 0.03
CA THR A 133 0.44 15.56 0.07
C THR A 133 0.36 16.68 1.14
N PHE A 134 -0.75 17.39 1.24
CA PHE A 134 -0.91 18.43 2.27
C PHE A 134 -0.94 17.85 3.70
N SER A 135 -1.40 16.62 3.89
CA SER A 135 -1.36 15.95 5.19
C SER A 135 0.07 15.62 5.62
N LEU A 136 0.96 15.31 4.68
CA LEU A 136 2.37 14.96 4.93
C LEU A 136 3.26 16.19 5.13
N MET A 137 2.87 17.37 4.65
CA MET A 137 3.69 18.57 4.73
C MET A 137 3.88 19.07 6.16
N PRO A 138 5.13 19.35 6.59
CA PRO A 138 5.39 19.97 7.88
C PRO A 138 4.88 21.42 7.90
N ARG A 139 4.50 21.92 9.10
CA ARG A 139 3.90 23.26 9.27
C ARG A 139 4.41 24.01 10.51
N ASP A 140 5.64 23.71 10.92
CA ASP A 140 6.23 24.23 12.16
C ASP A 140 6.96 25.57 11.97
N THR A 141 7.31 25.91 10.74
CA THR A 141 8.08 27.13 10.41
C THR A 141 7.36 28.00 9.37
N PRO A 142 7.64 29.32 9.35
CA PRO A 142 7.09 30.21 8.32
C PRO A 142 7.39 29.75 6.88
N GLU A 143 8.59 29.22 6.61
CA GLU A 143 8.98 28.71 5.30
C GLU A 143 8.11 27.51 4.89
N GLN A 144 7.83 26.59 5.80
CA GLN A 144 6.94 25.45 5.54
C GLN A 144 5.50 25.90 5.23
N ILE A 145 5.00 26.94 5.93
CA ILE A 145 3.70 27.54 5.63
C ILE A 145 3.70 28.23 4.26
N ASP A 146 4.79 28.91 3.89
CA ASP A 146 4.93 29.53 2.58
C ASP A 146 4.94 28.46 1.46
N ASN A 147 5.59 27.32 1.67
CA ASN A 147 5.56 26.18 0.75
C ASN A 147 4.15 25.63 0.56
N ILE A 148 3.39 25.44 1.65
CA ILE A 148 1.98 25.03 1.59
C ILE A 148 1.16 26.05 0.78
N ALA A 149 1.33 27.34 1.02
CA ALA A 149 0.63 28.38 0.29
C ALA A 149 1.00 28.38 -1.20
N SER A 150 2.28 28.11 -1.53
CA SER A 150 2.74 27.94 -2.91
C SER A 150 2.03 26.78 -3.60
N ARG A 151 2.02 25.58 -3.00
CA ARG A 151 1.30 24.40 -3.53
C ARG A 151 -0.19 24.63 -3.68
N LEU A 152 -0.85 25.24 -2.68
CA LEU A 152 -2.28 25.57 -2.75
C LEU A 152 -2.59 26.46 -3.98
N SER A 153 -1.70 27.39 -4.32
CA SER A 153 -1.86 28.26 -5.49
C SER A 153 -1.77 27.51 -6.83
N GLN A 154 -1.18 26.31 -6.86
CA GLN A 154 -0.97 25.47 -8.04
C GLN A 154 -2.07 24.42 -8.23
N VAL A 155 -2.93 24.17 -7.23
CA VAL A 155 -4.01 23.16 -7.30
C VAL A 155 -4.91 23.34 -8.52
N ALA A 156 -5.24 24.59 -8.88
CA ALA A 156 -6.06 24.88 -10.05
C ALA A 156 -5.44 24.41 -11.36
N GLN A 157 -4.11 24.59 -11.53
CA GLN A 157 -3.38 24.12 -12.71
C GLN A 157 -3.30 22.59 -12.71
N SER A 158 -3.00 22.00 -11.56
CA SER A 158 -2.89 20.56 -11.38
C SER A 158 -4.19 19.83 -11.74
N LEU A 159 -5.32 20.30 -11.23
CA LEU A 159 -6.64 19.73 -11.55
C LEU A 159 -7.07 20.04 -12.99
N HIS A 160 -6.57 21.12 -13.60
CA HIS A 160 -6.81 21.40 -15.02
C HIS A 160 -6.16 20.36 -15.92
N GLY A 161 -4.86 20.07 -15.72
CA GLY A 161 -4.15 19.05 -16.48
C GLY A 161 -4.73 17.65 -16.23
N TYR A 162 -5.17 17.36 -15.00
CA TYR A 162 -5.87 16.11 -14.73
C TYR A 162 -7.18 15.98 -15.54
N ARG A 163 -7.96 17.06 -15.67
CA ARG A 163 -9.14 17.07 -16.56
C ARG A 163 -8.78 16.82 -18.03
N GLU A 164 -7.64 17.34 -18.51
CA GLU A 164 -7.15 17.06 -19.86
C GLU A 164 -6.84 15.58 -20.05
N SER A 165 -6.18 14.93 -19.09
CA SER A 165 -5.93 13.48 -19.09
C SER A 165 -7.21 12.65 -19.14
N LEU A 166 -8.18 12.96 -18.28
CA LEU A 166 -9.47 12.28 -18.26
C LEU A 166 -10.28 12.51 -19.54
N ALA A 167 -10.23 13.72 -20.11
CA ALA A 167 -10.91 14.04 -21.37
C ALA A 167 -10.28 13.30 -22.56
N GLU A 168 -8.96 13.18 -22.61
CA GLU A 168 -8.26 12.38 -23.61
C GLU A 168 -8.63 10.91 -23.50
N ALA A 169 -8.59 10.31 -22.30
CA ALA A 169 -9.03 8.95 -22.07
C ALA A 169 -10.50 8.74 -22.50
N ALA A 170 -11.38 9.68 -22.17
CA ALA A 170 -12.79 9.63 -22.54
C ALA A 170 -13.00 9.69 -24.06
N SER A 171 -12.16 10.44 -24.79
CA SER A 171 -12.20 10.50 -26.25
C SER A 171 -11.93 9.15 -26.92
N GLN A 172 -11.20 8.28 -26.21
CA GLN A 172 -10.86 6.91 -26.60
C GLN A 172 -11.86 5.87 -26.07
N GLY A 173 -12.92 6.32 -25.35
CA GLY A 173 -13.91 5.45 -24.70
C GLY A 173 -13.47 4.87 -23.38
N ASN A 174 -12.37 5.35 -22.81
CA ASN A 174 -11.78 4.90 -21.55
C ASN A 174 -12.26 5.80 -20.40
N VAL A 175 -13.41 5.49 -19.81
CA VAL A 175 -14.00 6.26 -18.70
C VAL A 175 -14.17 5.35 -17.49
N ALA A 176 -13.89 5.87 -16.29
CA ALA A 176 -14.17 5.18 -15.04
C ALA A 176 -15.68 4.96 -14.85
N ALA A 177 -16.07 3.93 -14.11
CA ALA A 177 -17.48 3.66 -13.82
C ALA A 177 -18.12 4.80 -13.01
N HIS A 178 -19.43 5.00 -13.20
CA HIS A 178 -20.21 6.04 -12.52
C HIS A 178 -19.95 6.12 -11.02
N ARG A 179 -19.89 4.99 -10.35
CA ARG A 179 -19.61 4.89 -8.90
C ARG A 179 -18.33 5.60 -8.50
N GLN A 180 -17.27 5.45 -9.30
CA GLN A 180 -15.96 6.05 -9.00
C GLN A 180 -16.00 7.56 -9.20
N ILE A 181 -16.67 8.01 -10.25
CA ILE A 181 -16.85 9.45 -10.51
C ILE A 181 -17.66 10.08 -9.38
N ASP A 182 -18.77 9.47 -8.95
CA ASP A 182 -19.60 9.96 -7.84
C ASP A 182 -18.80 10.05 -6.53
N ALA A 183 -17.93 9.06 -6.25
CA ALA A 183 -17.07 9.07 -5.07
C ALA A 183 -16.07 10.24 -5.11
N VAL A 184 -15.42 10.48 -6.25
CA VAL A 184 -14.46 11.59 -6.40
C VAL A 184 -15.16 12.96 -6.41
N ILE A 185 -16.36 13.07 -6.99
CA ILE A 185 -17.19 14.30 -6.86
C ILE A 185 -17.39 14.63 -5.38
N SER A 186 -17.85 13.66 -4.59
CA SER A 186 -18.09 13.87 -3.15
C SER A 186 -16.82 14.32 -2.42
N GLN A 187 -15.67 13.74 -2.73
CA GLN A 187 -14.37 14.12 -2.13
C GLN A 187 -13.95 15.55 -2.55
N CYS A 188 -14.16 15.92 -3.81
CA CYS A 188 -13.89 17.29 -4.27
C CYS A 188 -14.83 18.31 -3.59
N GLU A 189 -16.10 17.97 -3.40
CA GLU A 189 -17.04 18.79 -2.64
C GLU A 189 -16.59 18.97 -1.19
N GLU A 190 -16.17 17.90 -0.51
CA GLU A 190 -15.64 17.95 0.86
C GLU A 190 -14.42 18.87 0.99
N LEU A 191 -13.52 18.88 -0.01
CA LEU A 191 -12.35 19.76 -0.03
C LEU A 191 -12.71 21.22 -0.34
N SER A 192 -13.85 21.48 -0.97
CA SER A 192 -14.31 22.81 -1.35
C SER A 192 -15.13 23.53 -0.27
N TYR A 193 -15.66 22.81 0.74
CA TYR A 193 -16.54 23.38 1.76
C TYR A 193 -15.78 24.25 2.78
N GLU A 194 -16.53 25.14 3.45
CA GLU A 194 -16.09 25.87 4.64
C GLU A 194 -15.81 24.86 5.77
N GLY A 195 -14.64 24.98 6.40
CA GLY A 195 -14.15 24.04 7.42
C GLY A 195 -13.53 22.76 6.84
N SER A 196 -13.16 22.75 5.56
CA SER A 196 -12.37 21.66 4.98
C SER A 196 -10.95 21.62 5.54
N MET A 197 -10.26 20.48 5.35
CA MET A 197 -8.88 20.32 5.79
C MET A 197 -7.93 21.40 5.22
N LEU A 198 -8.26 21.99 4.07
CA LEU A 198 -7.45 23.05 3.44
C LEU A 198 -7.37 24.32 4.29
N GLU A 199 -8.36 24.57 5.16
CA GLU A 199 -8.37 25.70 6.08
C GLU A 199 -7.56 25.43 7.38
N GLU A 200 -7.15 24.17 7.61
CA GLU A 200 -6.39 23.75 8.80
C GLU A 200 -4.89 23.59 8.56
N LEU A 201 -4.42 23.96 7.37
CA LEU A 201 -3.02 23.79 6.95
C LEU A 201 -2.04 24.84 7.54
N GLY A 202 -2.53 25.78 8.36
CA GLY A 202 -1.72 26.85 8.96
C GLY A 202 -1.55 28.08 8.07
N VAL A 203 -2.05 28.05 6.85
CA VAL A 203 -2.21 29.23 5.98
C VAL A 203 -3.49 29.96 6.36
N ASP A 204 -3.51 31.30 6.21
CA ASP A 204 -4.74 32.08 6.47
C ASP A 204 -5.91 31.52 5.62
N PRO A 205 -7.01 31.06 6.25
CA PRO A 205 -8.14 30.48 5.53
C PRO A 205 -8.78 31.40 4.50
N ASP A 206 -8.74 32.71 4.73
CA ASP A 206 -9.28 33.73 3.80
C ASP A 206 -8.26 34.16 2.73
N SER A 207 -7.10 33.50 2.68
CA SER A 207 -6.04 33.84 1.72
C SER A 207 -6.39 33.40 0.29
N ALA A 208 -5.82 34.09 -0.69
CA ALA A 208 -6.03 33.77 -2.10
C ALA A 208 -5.61 32.34 -2.48
N PRO A 209 -4.51 31.74 -1.97
CA PRO A 209 -4.18 30.33 -2.21
C PRO A 209 -5.25 29.35 -1.77
N VAL A 210 -5.76 29.45 -0.53
CA VAL A 210 -6.80 28.59 0.02
C VAL A 210 -8.10 28.71 -0.79
N GLU A 211 -8.57 29.94 -1.01
CA GLU A 211 -9.76 30.20 -1.82
C GLU A 211 -9.65 29.72 -3.27
N SER A 212 -8.45 29.81 -3.86
CA SER A 212 -8.17 29.29 -5.21
C SER A 212 -8.26 27.76 -5.25
N ALA A 213 -7.65 27.08 -4.27
CA ALA A 213 -7.67 25.62 -4.17
C ALA A 213 -9.10 25.09 -3.95
N LYS A 214 -9.85 25.66 -3.00
CA LYS A 214 -11.27 25.31 -2.74
C LYS A 214 -12.12 25.45 -4.01
N ARG A 215 -11.98 26.56 -4.73
CA ARG A 215 -12.67 26.79 -5.99
C ARG A 215 -12.29 25.77 -7.06
N ALA A 216 -11.02 25.43 -7.16
CA ALA A 216 -10.54 24.44 -8.13
C ALA A 216 -11.14 23.05 -7.88
N PHE A 217 -11.26 22.62 -6.63
CA PHE A 217 -11.97 21.37 -6.30
C PHE A 217 -13.46 21.45 -6.62
N SER A 218 -14.14 22.57 -6.33
CA SER A 218 -15.54 22.77 -6.73
C SER A 218 -15.72 22.69 -8.25
N GLU A 219 -14.85 23.36 -9.02
CA GLU A 219 -14.87 23.31 -10.49
C GLU A 219 -14.54 21.91 -11.03
N MET A 220 -13.72 21.13 -10.33
CA MET A 220 -13.46 19.73 -10.67
C MET A 220 -14.71 18.88 -10.46
N ALA A 221 -15.40 19.01 -9.33
CA ALA A 221 -16.67 18.32 -9.05
C ALA A 221 -17.73 18.63 -10.12
N ASP A 222 -17.88 19.92 -10.46
CA ASP A 222 -18.82 20.36 -11.50
C ASP A 222 -18.49 19.72 -12.87
N TRP A 223 -17.21 19.73 -13.26
CA TRP A 223 -16.77 19.15 -14.52
C TRP A 223 -16.96 17.62 -14.56
N LEU A 224 -16.61 16.92 -13.49
CA LEU A 224 -16.85 15.48 -13.36
C LEU A 224 -18.34 15.15 -13.54
N SER A 225 -19.22 15.93 -12.89
CA SER A 225 -20.67 15.73 -12.96
C SER A 225 -21.27 16.05 -14.33
N THR A 226 -20.83 17.14 -14.98
CA THR A 226 -21.47 17.65 -16.20
C THR A 226 -20.86 17.09 -17.49
N GLU A 227 -19.57 16.81 -17.50
CA GLU A 227 -18.83 16.42 -18.71
C GLU A 227 -18.43 14.93 -18.71
N LEU A 228 -17.89 14.41 -17.60
CA LEU A 228 -17.38 13.03 -17.57
C LEU A 228 -18.45 12.00 -17.20
N SER A 229 -19.27 12.26 -16.17
CA SER A 229 -20.30 11.34 -15.69
C SER A 229 -21.31 10.93 -16.78
N PRO A 230 -21.75 11.79 -17.71
CA PRO A 230 -22.63 11.38 -18.81
C PRO A 230 -22.02 10.35 -19.77
N LEU A 231 -20.70 10.19 -19.80
CA LEU A 231 -19.97 9.25 -20.64
C LEU A 231 -19.64 7.93 -19.89
N ALA A 232 -19.85 7.90 -18.59
CA ALA A 232 -19.43 6.82 -17.73
C ALA A 232 -20.27 5.54 -17.91
N PRO A 233 -19.65 4.36 -17.94
CA PRO A 233 -20.38 3.10 -17.91
C PRO A 233 -20.99 2.84 -16.52
N HIS A 234 -22.12 2.15 -16.49
CA HIS A 234 -22.68 1.60 -15.24
C HIS A 234 -22.06 0.26 -14.87
N GLU A 235 -21.43 -0.39 -15.82
CA GLU A 235 -20.71 -1.65 -15.60
C GLU A 235 -19.37 -1.38 -14.92
N GLU A 236 -19.10 -2.12 -13.87
CA GLU A 236 -17.90 -1.95 -13.03
C GLU A 236 -16.79 -2.94 -13.41
N ALA A 237 -17.13 -4.00 -14.17
CA ALA A 237 -16.19 -5.02 -14.62
C ALA A 237 -15.21 -4.44 -15.65
N VAL A 238 -13.91 -4.69 -15.44
CA VAL A 238 -12.86 -4.22 -16.36
C VAL A 238 -12.53 -5.23 -17.47
N GLY A 239 -13.03 -6.47 -17.36
CA GLY A 239 -12.76 -7.56 -18.29
C GLY A 239 -11.41 -8.25 -18.05
N ARG A 240 -11.27 -9.47 -18.60
CA ARG A 240 -10.14 -10.36 -18.29
C ARG A 240 -8.78 -9.77 -18.71
N GLU A 241 -8.66 -9.31 -19.94
CA GLU A 241 -7.38 -8.82 -20.49
C GLU A 241 -6.80 -7.67 -19.65
N ARG A 242 -7.62 -6.66 -19.37
CA ARG A 242 -7.22 -5.54 -18.52
C ARG A 242 -6.94 -5.98 -17.09
N TYR A 243 -7.77 -6.89 -16.55
CA TYR A 243 -7.60 -7.39 -15.20
C TYR A 243 -6.32 -8.19 -15.01
N GLU A 244 -5.93 -9.02 -15.98
CA GLU A 244 -4.67 -9.79 -15.96
C GLU A 244 -3.46 -8.87 -15.82
N LEU A 245 -3.39 -7.80 -16.62
CA LEU A 245 -2.31 -6.80 -16.53
C LEU A 245 -2.29 -6.07 -15.17
N LEU A 246 -3.46 -5.59 -14.70
CA LEU A 246 -3.56 -4.92 -13.40
C LEU A 246 -3.19 -5.86 -12.24
N SER A 247 -3.66 -7.10 -12.29
CA SER A 247 -3.35 -8.11 -11.28
C SER A 247 -1.85 -8.40 -11.23
N GLU A 248 -1.18 -8.58 -12.38
CA GLU A 248 0.27 -8.80 -12.45
C GLU A 248 1.04 -7.59 -11.88
N TYR A 249 0.62 -6.37 -12.24
CA TYR A 249 1.24 -5.14 -11.75
C TYR A 249 1.17 -5.01 -10.22
N TYR A 250 0.00 -5.28 -9.60
CA TYR A 250 -0.15 -5.16 -8.15
C TYR A 250 0.41 -6.36 -7.39
N LEU A 251 0.20 -7.55 -7.90
CA LEU A 251 0.64 -8.78 -7.25
C LEU A 251 2.17 -8.98 -7.35
N GLY A 252 2.78 -8.52 -8.45
CA GLY A 252 4.21 -8.72 -8.73
C GLY A 252 4.56 -10.11 -9.24
N PHE A 253 3.58 -10.90 -9.67
CA PHE A 253 3.77 -12.17 -10.36
C PHE A 253 2.48 -12.60 -11.07
N GLN A 254 2.62 -13.44 -12.10
CA GLN A 254 1.47 -13.99 -12.79
C GLN A 254 0.77 -15.08 -11.97
N THR A 255 -0.55 -15.07 -12.00
CA THR A 255 -1.37 -16.08 -11.31
C THR A 255 -2.51 -16.55 -12.18
N ASP A 256 -2.91 -17.83 -12.03
CA ASP A 256 -4.15 -18.34 -12.61
C ASP A 256 -5.34 -17.77 -11.83
N LEU A 257 -6.03 -16.79 -12.43
CA LEU A 257 -7.15 -16.08 -11.80
C LEU A 257 -8.35 -16.99 -11.52
N ASP A 258 -8.54 -18.04 -12.29
CA ASP A 258 -9.61 -19.01 -12.06
C ASP A 258 -9.27 -19.91 -10.87
N GLU A 259 -8.03 -20.37 -10.74
CA GLU A 259 -7.53 -21.08 -9.57
C GLU A 259 -7.57 -20.19 -8.31
N ALA A 260 -7.10 -18.94 -8.42
CA ALA A 260 -7.10 -17.98 -7.31
C ALA A 260 -8.51 -17.72 -6.76
N TYR A 261 -9.50 -17.61 -7.63
CA TYR A 261 -10.91 -17.46 -7.25
C TYR A 261 -11.43 -18.66 -6.45
N GLU A 262 -11.20 -19.89 -6.94
CA GLU A 262 -11.62 -21.12 -6.26
C GLU A 262 -10.87 -21.29 -4.93
N TRP A 263 -9.57 -20.99 -4.90
CA TRP A 263 -8.79 -20.97 -3.67
C TRP A 263 -9.37 -19.98 -2.64
N GLY A 264 -9.77 -18.78 -3.07
CA GLY A 264 -10.41 -17.78 -2.21
C GLY A 264 -11.71 -18.30 -1.59
N LEU A 265 -12.54 -18.98 -2.37
CA LEU A 265 -13.76 -19.64 -1.87
C LEU A 265 -13.44 -20.72 -0.82
N ASP A 266 -12.43 -21.55 -1.08
CA ASP A 266 -12.00 -22.59 -0.13
C ASP A 266 -11.47 -21.96 1.18
N GLN A 267 -10.68 -20.88 1.11
CA GLN A 267 -10.22 -20.15 2.29
C GLN A 267 -11.40 -19.60 3.10
N LEU A 268 -12.37 -18.98 2.45
CA LEU A 268 -13.58 -18.49 3.12
C LEU A 268 -14.31 -19.61 3.88
N HIS A 269 -14.52 -20.77 3.26
CA HIS A 269 -15.15 -21.90 3.91
C HIS A 269 -14.37 -22.38 5.14
N GLN A 270 -13.06 -22.48 5.06
CA GLN A 270 -12.19 -22.88 6.16
C GLN A 270 -12.23 -21.88 7.32
N ILE A 271 -12.10 -20.57 7.01
CA ILE A 271 -12.10 -19.50 8.01
C ILE A 271 -13.46 -19.43 8.72
N VAL A 272 -14.56 -19.50 8.00
CA VAL A 272 -15.91 -19.54 8.57
C VAL A 272 -16.08 -20.76 9.50
N GLY A 273 -15.51 -21.91 9.14
CA GLY A 273 -15.47 -23.10 9.98
C GLY A 273 -14.73 -22.87 11.30
N LYS A 274 -13.55 -22.23 11.23
CA LYS A 274 -12.75 -21.84 12.42
C LYS A 274 -13.50 -20.83 13.30
N GLN A 275 -14.11 -19.81 12.71
CA GLN A 275 -14.90 -18.80 13.42
C GLN A 275 -16.11 -19.41 14.15
N LYS A 276 -16.84 -20.29 13.49
CA LYS A 276 -17.98 -21.01 14.12
C LYS A 276 -17.52 -21.84 15.33
N LYS A 277 -16.38 -22.53 15.23
CA LYS A 277 -15.80 -23.29 16.35
C LYS A 277 -15.41 -22.37 17.50
N LEU A 278 -14.74 -21.26 17.19
CA LEU A 278 -14.29 -20.28 18.19
C LEU A 278 -15.47 -19.57 18.88
N SER A 279 -16.52 -19.23 18.13
CA SER A 279 -17.75 -18.62 18.65
C SER A 279 -18.40 -19.50 19.72
N ARG A 280 -18.44 -20.82 19.50
CA ARG A 280 -18.93 -21.81 20.50
C ARG A 280 -18.05 -21.85 21.74
N THR A 281 -16.74 -21.71 21.58
CA THR A 281 -15.80 -21.69 22.70
C THR A 281 -15.97 -20.44 23.58
N LEU A 282 -16.23 -19.30 22.93
CA LEU A 282 -16.37 -18.00 23.59
C LEU A 282 -17.69 -17.86 24.37
N PHE A 283 -18.81 -18.33 23.80
CA PHE A 283 -20.15 -17.93 24.23
C PHE A 283 -21.11 -19.09 24.50
N ASP A 284 -20.63 -20.33 24.54
CA ASP A 284 -21.45 -21.55 24.64
C ASP A 284 -22.44 -21.74 23.47
N ASP A 285 -22.75 -23.01 23.17
CA ASP A 285 -23.72 -23.47 22.17
C ASP A 285 -23.59 -22.84 20.74
N ASP A 286 -24.67 -22.93 19.96
CA ASP A 286 -24.72 -22.50 18.56
C ASP A 286 -24.77 -20.96 18.36
N CYS A 287 -23.86 -20.24 19.01
CA CYS A 287 -23.74 -18.79 18.82
C CYS A 287 -23.32 -18.46 17.38
N PRO A 288 -24.16 -17.79 16.58
CA PRO A 288 -23.76 -17.36 15.24
C PRO A 288 -22.58 -16.37 15.31
N VAL A 289 -21.65 -16.42 14.35
CA VAL A 289 -20.45 -15.58 14.32
C VAL A 289 -20.79 -14.08 14.46
N ARG A 290 -21.82 -13.60 13.77
CA ARG A 290 -22.28 -12.20 13.91
C ARG A 290 -22.80 -11.84 15.30
N VAL A 291 -23.32 -12.81 16.03
CA VAL A 291 -23.72 -12.61 17.44
C VAL A 291 -22.48 -12.55 18.31
N ALA A 292 -21.47 -13.39 18.02
CA ALA A 292 -20.19 -13.35 18.71
C ALA A 292 -19.50 -11.98 18.55
N TYR A 293 -19.46 -11.42 17.36
CA TYR A 293 -18.91 -10.07 17.11
C TYR A 293 -19.60 -9.00 17.97
N ARG A 294 -20.93 -8.98 18.00
CA ARG A 294 -21.67 -8.02 18.84
C ARG A 294 -21.37 -8.18 20.33
N ARG A 295 -21.28 -9.43 20.82
CA ARG A 295 -20.94 -9.70 22.22
C ARG A 295 -19.50 -9.28 22.55
N LEU A 296 -18.55 -9.48 21.65
CA LEU A 296 -17.18 -8.99 21.82
C LEU A 296 -17.13 -7.46 21.87
N ASN A 297 -17.94 -6.77 21.07
CA ASN A 297 -18.07 -5.31 21.12
C ASN A 297 -18.68 -4.80 22.46
N GLU A 298 -19.51 -5.61 23.12
CA GLU A 298 -20.10 -5.29 24.40
C GLU A 298 -19.15 -5.57 25.59
N GLU A 299 -18.05 -6.32 25.38
CA GLU A 299 -17.09 -6.63 26.46
C GLU A 299 -16.18 -5.45 26.79
N PRO A 300 -16.21 -4.93 28.06
CA PRO A 300 -15.46 -3.75 28.43
C PRO A 300 -13.93 -3.86 28.24
N ARG A 301 -13.38 -5.09 28.31
CA ARG A 301 -11.94 -5.34 28.19
C ARG A 301 -11.39 -5.08 26.77
N TYR A 302 -12.27 -5.06 25.77
CA TYR A 302 -11.88 -4.79 24.38
C TYR A 302 -12.28 -3.39 23.91
N ARG A 303 -12.91 -2.60 24.77
CA ARG A 303 -13.46 -1.31 24.38
C ARG A 303 -12.52 -0.16 24.74
N LEU A 304 -12.32 0.74 23.78
CA LEU A 304 -11.67 2.02 23.94
C LEU A 304 -12.67 3.14 23.64
N ASN A 305 -12.55 4.27 24.35
CA ASN A 305 -13.44 5.42 24.20
C ASN A 305 -12.63 6.64 23.80
N GLY A 306 -12.92 7.16 22.63
CA GLY A 306 -12.22 8.31 22.04
C GLY A 306 -10.89 7.95 21.38
N THR A 307 -10.43 8.86 20.57
CA THR A 307 -9.21 8.74 19.78
C THR A 307 -7.94 8.75 20.63
N ASP A 308 -7.95 9.42 21.78
CA ASP A 308 -6.81 9.47 22.70
C ASP A 308 -6.50 8.07 23.28
N GLU A 309 -7.56 7.35 23.74
CA GLU A 309 -7.38 5.97 24.24
C GLU A 309 -6.92 5.03 23.13
N LEU A 310 -7.44 5.21 21.90
CA LEU A 310 -7.01 4.43 20.74
C LEU A 310 -5.53 4.66 20.45
N GLN A 311 -5.10 5.89 20.32
CA GLN A 311 -3.70 6.25 20.03
C GLN A 311 -2.75 5.73 21.12
N GLU A 312 -3.10 5.92 22.40
CA GLU A 312 -2.29 5.42 23.52
C GLU A 312 -2.20 3.89 23.51
N TRP A 313 -3.28 3.20 23.17
CA TRP A 313 -3.30 1.75 23.08
C TRP A 313 -2.44 1.25 21.92
N MET A 314 -2.56 1.82 20.72
CA MET A 314 -1.72 1.48 19.56
C MET A 314 -0.24 1.66 19.89
N GLN A 315 0.13 2.80 20.49
CA GLN A 315 1.51 3.09 20.86
C GLN A 315 2.07 2.06 21.87
N LYS A 316 1.27 1.65 22.84
CA LYS A 316 1.65 0.61 23.81
C LYS A 316 1.81 -0.77 23.17
N VAL A 317 0.92 -1.13 22.24
CA VAL A 317 0.99 -2.42 21.54
C VAL A 317 2.24 -2.46 20.66
N SER A 318 2.48 -1.41 19.88
CA SER A 318 3.64 -1.29 18.98
C SER A 318 4.97 -1.36 19.76
N ALA A 319 5.09 -0.58 20.84
CA ALA A 319 6.30 -0.60 21.68
C ALA A 319 6.58 -1.98 22.27
N ARG A 320 5.54 -2.69 22.73
CA ARG A 320 5.67 -4.06 23.24
C ARG A 320 6.02 -5.07 22.15
N ALA A 321 5.51 -4.90 20.94
CA ALA A 321 5.86 -5.77 19.83
C ALA A 321 7.35 -5.63 19.50
N ILE A 322 7.86 -4.41 19.41
CA ILE A 322 9.29 -4.13 19.19
C ILE A 322 10.12 -4.79 20.30
N GLU A 323 9.82 -4.49 21.59
CA GLU A 323 10.55 -5.02 22.73
C GLU A 323 10.58 -6.56 22.77
N ASN A 324 9.46 -7.21 22.46
CA ASN A 324 9.33 -8.66 22.57
C ASN A 324 9.92 -9.42 21.38
N LEU A 325 9.91 -8.82 20.19
CA LEU A 325 10.37 -9.48 18.96
C LEU A 325 11.84 -9.23 18.67
N ASP A 326 12.40 -8.10 19.17
CA ASP A 326 13.82 -7.78 19.03
C ASP A 326 14.68 -8.87 19.70
N SER A 327 15.70 -9.34 19.00
CA SER A 327 16.64 -10.38 19.43
C SER A 327 16.01 -11.75 19.79
N THR A 328 14.68 -11.91 19.57
CA THR A 328 13.98 -13.19 19.81
C THR A 328 13.52 -13.84 18.51
N HIS A 329 12.96 -13.05 17.61
CA HIS A 329 12.45 -13.49 16.32
C HIS A 329 13.03 -12.70 15.16
N PHE A 330 13.43 -11.45 15.39
CA PHE A 330 14.00 -10.54 14.42
C PHE A 330 15.19 -9.78 15.04
N THR A 331 16.09 -9.30 14.20
CA THR A 331 17.07 -8.29 14.56
C THR A 331 16.52 -6.93 14.13
N ILE A 332 16.06 -6.13 15.10
CA ILE A 332 15.44 -4.83 14.81
C ILE A 332 16.50 -3.72 14.94
N PRO A 333 16.85 -3.03 13.84
CA PRO A 333 17.76 -1.89 13.88
C PRO A 333 17.30 -0.81 14.86
N GLU A 334 18.25 -0.06 15.43
CA GLU A 334 17.96 0.96 16.46
C GLU A 334 17.04 2.06 15.92
N GLU A 335 17.21 2.42 14.64
CA GLU A 335 16.41 3.41 13.92
C GLU A 335 14.94 3.02 13.84
N LEU A 336 14.64 1.72 13.88
CA LEU A 336 13.29 1.17 13.78
C LEU A 336 12.65 0.88 15.15
N LYS A 337 13.33 1.15 16.25
CA LYS A 337 12.76 0.99 17.59
C LYS A 337 11.77 2.10 17.95
N THR A 338 11.61 3.09 17.09
CA THR A 338 10.62 4.17 17.22
C THR A 338 9.59 4.08 16.12
N LEU A 339 8.35 3.81 16.49
CA LEU A 339 7.17 3.88 15.62
C LEU A 339 6.18 4.85 16.25
N GLU A 340 5.78 5.87 15.51
CA GLU A 340 4.71 6.78 15.93
C GLU A 340 3.33 6.23 15.52
N CYS A 341 2.34 6.39 16.41
CA CYS A 341 0.95 6.09 16.12
C CYS A 341 0.15 7.39 16.17
N ARG A 342 -0.55 7.73 15.09
CA ARG A 342 -1.28 8.99 14.94
C ARG A 342 -2.69 8.76 14.43
N ILE A 343 -3.58 9.68 14.77
CA ILE A 343 -4.91 9.77 14.15
C ILE A 343 -4.78 10.63 12.88
N ASP A 344 -5.28 10.11 11.77
CA ASP A 344 -5.27 10.82 10.49
C ASP A 344 -6.27 11.98 10.51
N PRO A 345 -5.82 13.23 10.36
CA PRO A 345 -6.70 14.40 10.36
C PRO A 345 -7.62 14.47 9.13
N ALA A 346 -7.25 13.82 8.02
CA ALA A 346 -8.06 13.81 6.81
C ALA A 346 -9.31 12.93 6.94
N GLY A 347 -9.30 11.96 7.88
CA GLY A 347 -10.43 11.05 8.07
C GLY A 347 -10.79 10.25 6.82
N SER A 348 -9.77 9.92 6.01
CA SER A 348 -9.91 9.31 4.66
C SER A 348 -10.49 7.90 4.65
N GLY A 349 -10.72 7.30 5.83
CA GLY A 349 -11.34 5.98 5.98
C GLY A 349 -10.38 4.78 5.90
N GLY A 350 -9.09 5.01 5.64
CA GLY A 350 -8.06 3.97 5.63
C GLY A 350 -7.20 3.95 6.89
N ILE A 351 -6.58 2.81 7.17
CA ILE A 351 -5.46 2.69 8.10
C ILE A 351 -4.25 2.44 7.21
N PHE A 352 -3.15 3.15 7.44
CA PHE A 352 -1.98 3.06 6.58
C PHE A 352 -0.69 3.39 7.35
N TYR A 353 0.42 2.96 6.77
CA TYR A 353 1.74 3.22 7.28
C TYR A 353 2.51 4.16 6.33
N THR A 354 3.21 5.15 6.90
CA THR A 354 4.21 5.93 6.17
C THR A 354 5.60 5.59 6.71
N PRO A 355 6.56 5.25 5.82
CA PRO A 355 7.91 4.89 6.23
C PRO A 355 8.65 6.09 6.87
N PRO A 356 9.75 5.81 7.60
CA PRO A 356 10.67 6.87 7.99
C PRO A 356 11.29 7.51 6.76
N THR A 357 11.79 8.73 6.91
CA THR A 357 12.63 9.35 5.87
C THR A 357 13.94 8.59 5.70
N GLU A 358 14.57 8.75 4.56
CA GLU A 358 15.84 8.06 4.23
C GLU A 358 16.95 8.31 5.26
N ASP A 359 16.97 9.51 5.88
CA ASP A 359 17.88 9.90 6.95
C ASP A 359 17.39 9.57 8.37
N PHE A 360 16.20 8.94 8.48
CA PHE A 360 15.51 8.64 9.74
C PHE A 360 15.19 9.87 10.63
N SER A 361 15.24 11.08 10.09
CA SER A 361 14.88 12.31 10.82
C SER A 361 13.38 12.38 11.17
N ARG A 362 12.53 11.79 10.33
CA ARG A 362 11.11 11.52 10.61
C ARG A 362 10.94 10.01 10.81
N PRO A 363 10.43 9.56 11.97
CA PRO A 363 10.18 8.14 12.21
C PRO A 363 9.05 7.60 11.35
N GLY A 364 9.00 6.27 11.20
CA GLY A 364 7.85 5.59 10.62
C GLY A 364 6.57 5.89 11.42
N THR A 365 5.45 6.07 10.74
CA THR A 365 4.20 6.47 11.37
C THR A 365 3.04 5.59 10.90
N MET A 366 2.31 5.02 11.87
CA MET A 366 1.04 4.35 11.67
C MET A 366 -0.08 5.37 11.79
N TRP A 367 -0.86 5.53 10.73
CA TRP A 367 -1.98 6.45 10.67
C TRP A 367 -3.30 5.72 10.79
N TRP A 368 -4.16 6.21 11.65
CA TRP A 368 -5.48 5.66 11.88
C TRP A 368 -6.55 6.66 11.50
N SER A 369 -7.19 6.45 10.35
CA SER A 369 -8.33 7.25 9.95
C SER A 369 -9.55 6.88 10.78
N VAL A 370 -10.15 7.90 11.39
CA VAL A 370 -11.35 7.75 12.22
C VAL A 370 -12.51 8.50 11.57
N PRO A 371 -13.56 7.79 11.14
CA PRO A 371 -14.75 8.41 10.60
C PRO A 371 -15.37 9.42 11.58
N LYS A 372 -15.87 10.53 11.07
CA LYS A 372 -16.46 11.61 11.90
C LYS A 372 -17.58 11.08 12.78
N GLY A 373 -17.43 11.23 14.10
CA GLY A 373 -18.41 10.79 15.09
C GLY A 373 -18.22 9.37 15.62
N GLN A 374 -17.21 8.64 15.19
CA GLN A 374 -16.82 7.38 15.79
C GLN A 374 -16.05 7.63 17.09
N GLU A 375 -16.63 7.23 18.22
CA GLU A 375 -16.06 7.45 19.56
C GLU A 375 -15.73 6.13 20.29
N THR A 376 -15.99 4.99 19.67
CA THR A 376 -15.77 3.67 20.29
C THR A 376 -15.00 2.76 19.34
N PHE A 377 -13.96 2.12 19.87
CA PHE A 377 -13.11 1.18 19.13
C PHE A 377 -13.01 -0.14 19.90
N HIS A 378 -12.74 -1.23 19.17
CA HIS A 378 -12.74 -2.56 19.74
C HIS A 378 -11.40 -3.27 19.51
N THR A 379 -10.56 -3.32 20.52
CA THR A 379 -9.20 -3.88 20.45
C THR A 379 -9.13 -5.31 19.95
N TRP A 380 -10.20 -6.10 20.13
CA TRP A 380 -10.25 -7.48 19.64
C TRP A 380 -10.20 -7.56 18.12
N GLN A 381 -10.74 -6.55 17.44
CA GLN A 381 -10.78 -6.44 15.98
C GLN A 381 -9.51 -5.77 15.44
N GLU A 382 -9.03 -4.74 16.15
CA GLU A 382 -7.98 -3.84 15.66
C GLU A 382 -6.55 -4.35 15.88
N LEU A 383 -6.36 -5.33 16.79
CA LEU A 383 -5.02 -5.76 17.18
C LEU A 383 -4.20 -6.33 16.02
N ALA A 384 -4.82 -7.10 15.13
CA ALA A 384 -4.15 -7.64 13.96
C ALA A 384 -3.65 -6.52 13.03
N THR A 385 -4.44 -5.44 12.85
CA THR A 385 -4.06 -4.27 12.06
C THR A 385 -2.87 -3.52 12.66
N VAL A 386 -2.79 -3.41 13.98
CA VAL A 386 -1.60 -2.80 14.63
C VAL A 386 -0.32 -3.59 14.32
N TYR A 387 -0.39 -4.92 14.23
CA TYR A 387 0.76 -5.73 13.83
C TYR A 387 1.03 -5.67 12.32
N HIS A 388 0.00 -5.51 11.51
CA HIS A 388 0.09 -5.32 10.06
C HIS A 388 0.87 -4.03 9.70
N GLU A 389 0.47 -2.89 10.28
CA GLU A 389 1.12 -1.60 10.03
C GLU A 389 2.44 -1.45 10.79
N GLY A 390 2.54 -2.07 11.96
CA GLY A 390 3.68 -1.96 12.87
C GLY A 390 4.72 -3.07 12.69
N VAL A 391 5.10 -3.66 13.84
CA VAL A 391 6.07 -4.76 13.91
C VAL A 391 5.33 -6.06 14.25
N PRO A 392 5.53 -7.13 13.47
CA PRO A 392 6.56 -7.32 12.43
C PRO A 392 6.11 -6.98 10.99
N GLY A 393 5.01 -6.23 10.80
CA GLY A 393 4.46 -5.88 9.49
C GLY A 393 5.25 -4.80 8.74
N HIS A 394 4.54 -3.81 8.19
CA HIS A 394 5.12 -2.79 7.29
C HIS A 394 6.28 -2.01 7.89
N HIS A 395 6.19 -1.60 9.16
CA HIS A 395 7.27 -0.85 9.81
C HIS A 395 8.60 -1.63 9.83
N LEU A 396 8.55 -2.92 10.14
CA LEU A 396 9.75 -3.74 10.12
C LEU A 396 10.26 -3.98 8.70
N GLN A 397 9.39 -4.38 7.79
CA GLN A 397 9.77 -4.75 6.42
C GLN A 397 10.38 -3.57 5.65
N ILE A 398 9.63 -2.47 5.56
CA ILE A 398 10.07 -1.29 4.82
C ILE A 398 11.27 -0.64 5.51
N GLY A 399 11.24 -0.61 6.85
CA GLY A 399 12.33 -0.07 7.64
C GLY A 399 13.64 -0.82 7.45
N ILE A 400 13.65 -2.16 7.48
CA ILE A 400 14.86 -2.96 7.20
C ILE A 400 15.38 -2.63 5.80
N THR A 401 14.52 -2.60 4.78
CA THR A 401 14.92 -2.23 3.41
C THR A 401 15.61 -0.86 3.37
N LEU A 402 15.09 0.14 4.12
CA LEU A 402 15.70 1.47 4.19
C LEU A 402 17.07 1.48 4.87
N THR A 403 17.36 0.53 5.77
CA THR A 403 18.68 0.44 6.41
C THR A 403 19.75 -0.16 5.51
N GLU A 404 19.39 -0.87 4.42
CA GLU A 404 20.31 -1.56 3.51
C GLU A 404 21.03 -0.61 2.52
N LYS A 405 21.52 0.54 2.99
CA LYS A 405 22.15 1.59 2.17
C LYS A 405 23.43 1.15 1.47
N ASP A 406 24.15 0.19 2.07
CA ASP A 406 25.39 -0.33 1.52
C ASP A 406 25.17 -1.34 0.38
N ASN A 407 23.95 -1.92 0.30
CA ASN A 407 23.61 -2.97 -0.65
C ASN A 407 22.57 -2.53 -1.70
N LEU A 408 21.66 -1.65 -1.33
CA LEU A 408 20.53 -1.25 -2.18
C LEU A 408 20.57 0.24 -2.48
N ASN A 409 20.44 0.62 -3.74
CA ASN A 409 20.30 2.00 -4.17
C ASN A 409 18.96 2.61 -3.72
N LEU A 410 18.83 3.93 -3.83
CA LEU A 410 17.66 4.66 -3.35
C LEU A 410 16.35 4.22 -4.03
N TRP A 411 16.39 3.88 -5.32
CA TRP A 411 15.20 3.38 -6.02
C TRP A 411 14.70 2.07 -5.42
N ARG A 412 15.60 1.11 -5.16
CA ARG A 412 15.28 -0.17 -4.51
C ARG A 412 14.72 0.01 -3.11
N ARG A 413 15.28 0.93 -2.33
CA ARG A 413 14.94 1.12 -0.93
C ARG A 413 13.68 1.92 -0.69
N ALA A 414 13.38 2.92 -1.53
CA ALA A 414 12.38 3.93 -1.22
C ALA A 414 11.27 4.09 -2.28
N VAL A 415 11.50 3.69 -3.52
CA VAL A 415 10.56 3.92 -4.63
C VAL A 415 9.92 2.63 -5.12
N ASN A 416 10.70 1.54 -5.20
CA ASN A 416 10.23 0.27 -5.72
C ASN A 416 9.29 -0.41 -4.72
N TRP A 417 8.07 -0.70 -5.16
CA TRP A 417 7.05 -1.35 -4.35
C TRP A 417 6.21 -2.34 -5.16
N HIS A 418 6.00 -3.53 -4.61
CA HIS A 418 5.10 -4.55 -5.12
C HIS A 418 4.07 -4.88 -4.05
N ALA A 419 2.80 -4.62 -4.31
CA ALA A 419 1.75 -4.81 -3.29
C ALA A 419 1.65 -6.27 -2.82
N GLY A 420 1.79 -7.25 -3.71
CA GLY A 420 1.80 -8.67 -3.32
C GLY A 420 2.96 -9.04 -2.40
N HIS A 421 4.13 -8.41 -2.56
CA HIS A 421 5.26 -8.57 -1.64
C HIS A 421 4.97 -7.90 -0.28
N GLY A 422 4.62 -6.61 -0.27
CA GLY A 422 4.47 -5.83 0.95
C GLY A 422 3.22 -6.17 1.75
N GLU A 423 2.05 -6.19 1.12
CA GLU A 423 0.80 -6.55 1.77
C GLU A 423 0.75 -8.04 2.14
N GLY A 424 1.34 -8.88 1.28
CA GLY A 424 1.49 -10.31 1.57
C GLY A 424 2.35 -10.55 2.81
N TRP A 425 3.47 -9.82 2.95
CA TRP A 425 4.28 -9.84 4.17
C TRP A 425 3.49 -9.39 5.39
N ALA A 426 2.75 -8.29 5.30
CA ALA A 426 2.02 -7.75 6.45
C ALA A 426 0.92 -8.70 6.94
N LEU A 427 0.20 -9.43 6.05
CA LEU A 427 -0.71 -10.49 6.45
C LEU A 427 0.02 -11.71 7.04
N TYR A 428 1.15 -12.09 6.44
CA TYR A 428 2.01 -13.14 6.99
C TYR A 428 2.49 -12.76 8.40
N ALA A 429 2.83 -11.50 8.65
CA ALA A 429 3.19 -10.97 9.95
C ALA A 429 2.05 -11.07 10.98
N GLU A 430 0.80 -10.78 10.61
CA GLU A 430 -0.38 -11.03 11.46
C GLU A 430 -0.45 -12.50 11.88
N SER A 431 -0.23 -13.41 10.94
CA SER A 431 -0.22 -14.87 11.18
C SER A 431 0.94 -15.30 12.07
N LEU A 432 2.14 -14.72 11.89
CA LEU A 432 3.32 -14.97 12.75
C LEU A 432 3.05 -14.57 14.21
N MET A 433 2.37 -13.44 14.45
CA MET A 433 2.04 -13.02 15.82
C MET A 433 1.12 -14.03 16.53
N ALA A 434 0.25 -14.71 15.79
CA ALA A 434 -0.53 -15.82 16.35
C ALA A 434 0.35 -17.06 16.63
N GLU A 435 1.28 -17.42 15.73
CA GLU A 435 2.23 -18.52 15.91
C GLU A 435 3.17 -18.29 17.10
N PHE A 436 3.65 -17.06 17.29
CA PHE A 436 4.50 -16.66 18.40
C PHE A 436 3.75 -16.54 19.73
N GLY A 437 2.44 -16.68 19.74
CA GLY A 437 1.62 -16.73 20.95
C GLY A 437 1.12 -15.36 21.44
N TYR A 438 1.18 -14.32 20.65
CA TYR A 438 0.70 -12.98 21.03
C TYR A 438 -0.81 -12.80 20.84
N LEU A 439 -1.48 -13.72 20.12
CA LEU A 439 -2.92 -13.70 19.87
C LEU A 439 -3.65 -14.89 20.54
N GLN A 440 -3.26 -15.26 21.76
CA GLN A 440 -3.87 -16.40 22.45
C GLN A 440 -5.26 -16.11 23.03
N ASP A 441 -5.59 -14.86 23.32
CA ASP A 441 -6.95 -14.49 23.77
C ASP A 441 -7.96 -14.81 22.66
N PRO A 442 -9.06 -15.54 22.96
CA PRO A 442 -10.03 -15.96 21.96
C PRO A 442 -10.71 -14.79 21.22
N GLY A 443 -10.83 -13.61 21.83
CA GLY A 443 -11.31 -12.41 21.15
C GLY A 443 -10.34 -11.94 20.09
N PHE A 444 -9.04 -11.87 20.40
CA PHE A 444 -8.00 -11.51 19.42
C PHE A 444 -7.87 -12.55 18.29
N GLN A 445 -8.06 -13.86 18.61
CA GLN A 445 -8.15 -14.89 17.57
C GLN A 445 -9.35 -14.67 16.64
N MET A 446 -10.49 -14.22 17.19
CA MET A 446 -11.66 -13.90 16.38
C MET A 446 -11.39 -12.70 15.48
N GLY A 447 -10.67 -11.69 15.95
CA GLY A 447 -10.24 -10.53 15.17
C GLY A 447 -9.32 -10.92 14.01
N LEU A 448 -8.29 -11.73 14.27
CA LEU A 448 -7.43 -12.27 13.22
C LEU A 448 -8.22 -13.06 12.16
N LEU A 449 -9.15 -13.91 12.59
CA LEU A 449 -10.00 -14.67 11.65
C LEU A 449 -10.96 -13.76 10.87
N ASP A 450 -11.40 -12.63 11.43
CA ASP A 450 -12.21 -11.64 10.71
C ASP A 450 -11.37 -10.91 9.66
N SER A 451 -10.16 -10.51 10.03
CA SER A 451 -9.15 -9.94 9.11
C SER A 451 -8.86 -10.89 7.94
N GLN A 452 -8.53 -12.15 8.21
CA GLN A 452 -8.27 -13.16 7.17
C GLN A 452 -9.51 -13.42 6.30
N ARG A 453 -10.72 -13.44 6.90
CA ARG A 453 -11.97 -13.63 6.16
C ARG A 453 -12.22 -12.50 5.17
N LEU A 454 -11.99 -11.25 5.58
CA LEU A 454 -12.08 -10.09 4.69
C LEU A 454 -11.13 -10.23 3.50
N ARG A 455 -9.85 -10.59 3.74
CA ARG A 455 -8.83 -10.71 2.69
C ARG A 455 -9.15 -11.86 1.72
N ALA A 456 -9.65 -12.99 2.20
CA ALA A 456 -10.15 -14.05 1.33
C ALA A 456 -11.41 -13.61 0.53
N ALA A 457 -12.30 -12.83 1.15
CA ALA A 457 -13.46 -12.27 0.46
C ALA A 457 -13.07 -11.27 -0.64
N ARG A 458 -11.99 -10.47 -0.43
CA ARG A 458 -11.43 -9.57 -1.44
C ARG A 458 -11.03 -10.32 -2.71
N VAL A 459 -10.33 -11.45 -2.59
CA VAL A 459 -9.94 -12.28 -3.75
C VAL A 459 -11.16 -12.74 -4.56
N VAL A 460 -12.18 -13.25 -3.88
CA VAL A 460 -13.39 -13.77 -4.53
C VAL A 460 -14.22 -12.66 -5.16
N LEU A 461 -14.40 -11.54 -4.46
CA LEU A 461 -15.20 -10.41 -4.93
C LEU A 461 -14.55 -9.73 -6.13
N ASP A 462 -13.28 -9.36 -6.00
CA ASP A 462 -12.55 -8.60 -7.00
C ASP A 462 -12.46 -9.38 -8.33
N ILE A 463 -11.94 -10.62 -8.29
CA ILE A 463 -11.89 -11.50 -9.45
C ILE A 463 -13.31 -11.81 -9.97
N GLY A 464 -14.26 -11.99 -9.07
CA GLY A 464 -15.64 -12.31 -9.39
C GLY A 464 -16.32 -11.22 -10.22
N VAL A 465 -16.25 -9.97 -9.76
CA VAL A 465 -16.85 -8.84 -10.44
C VAL A 465 -16.13 -8.55 -11.76
N HIS A 466 -14.81 -8.34 -11.69
CA HIS A 466 -14.06 -7.85 -12.84
C HIS A 466 -13.97 -8.85 -14.00
N LEU A 467 -14.09 -10.16 -13.73
CA LEU A 467 -14.14 -11.20 -14.75
C LEU A 467 -15.58 -11.63 -15.11
N GLY A 468 -16.61 -11.02 -14.50
CA GLY A 468 -18.01 -11.37 -14.76
C GLY A 468 -18.33 -12.84 -14.44
N LYS A 469 -17.72 -13.38 -13.35
CA LYS A 469 -17.95 -14.77 -12.95
C LYS A 469 -19.38 -15.01 -12.47
N LYS A 470 -19.81 -16.27 -12.47
CA LYS A 470 -21.07 -16.65 -11.82
C LYS A 470 -20.93 -16.48 -10.31
N VAL A 471 -22.00 -16.02 -9.68
CA VAL A 471 -22.06 -15.91 -8.21
C VAL A 471 -21.93 -17.29 -7.54
N PRO A 472 -21.24 -17.40 -6.39
CA PRO A 472 -21.08 -18.66 -5.67
C PRO A 472 -22.41 -19.26 -5.20
N GLU A 473 -23.33 -18.39 -4.81
CA GLU A 473 -24.64 -18.79 -4.31
C GLU A 473 -25.75 -18.08 -5.10
N GLY A 474 -26.73 -18.86 -5.58
CA GLY A 474 -27.86 -18.35 -6.35
C GLY A 474 -27.67 -18.47 -7.85
N THR A 475 -28.29 -17.55 -8.61
CA THR A 475 -28.27 -17.50 -10.08
C THR A 475 -27.89 -16.11 -10.55
N GLY A 476 -26.97 -16.00 -11.48
CA GLY A 476 -26.54 -14.73 -12.04
C GLY A 476 -25.03 -14.62 -12.15
N VAL A 477 -24.57 -13.44 -12.44
CA VAL A 477 -23.16 -13.04 -12.48
C VAL A 477 -22.91 -12.00 -11.38
N TRP A 478 -21.66 -11.83 -11.01
CA TRP A 478 -21.26 -10.80 -10.06
C TRP A 478 -21.62 -9.40 -10.60
N ASP A 479 -22.18 -8.60 -9.72
CA ASP A 479 -22.40 -7.16 -9.88
C ASP A 479 -22.15 -6.43 -8.54
N GLY A 480 -22.15 -5.10 -8.55
CA GLY A 480 -21.90 -4.30 -7.35
C GLY A 480 -22.92 -4.55 -6.22
N SER A 481 -24.17 -4.91 -6.54
CA SER A 481 -25.20 -5.22 -5.53
C SER A 481 -24.93 -6.54 -4.84
N TYR A 482 -24.58 -7.58 -5.59
CA TYR A 482 -24.20 -8.88 -5.03
C TYR A 482 -22.88 -8.75 -4.25
N ALA A 483 -21.90 -8.00 -4.80
CA ALA A 483 -20.63 -7.73 -4.14
C ALA A 483 -20.82 -7.06 -2.77
N LYS A 484 -21.71 -6.07 -2.68
CA LYS A 484 -22.05 -5.43 -1.39
C LYS A 484 -22.64 -6.41 -0.38
N ALA A 485 -23.58 -7.25 -0.80
CA ALA A 485 -24.20 -8.26 0.07
C ALA A 485 -23.17 -9.30 0.51
N PHE A 486 -22.34 -9.78 -0.42
CA PHE A 486 -21.29 -10.74 -0.15
C PHE A 486 -20.25 -10.20 0.85
N LEU A 487 -19.80 -8.96 0.66
CA LEU A 487 -18.84 -8.31 1.57
C LEU A 487 -19.45 -8.15 2.96
N ARG A 488 -20.70 -7.66 3.04
CA ARG A 488 -21.42 -7.56 4.33
C ARG A 488 -21.51 -8.90 5.06
N ASP A 489 -21.67 -9.99 4.34
CA ASP A 489 -21.77 -11.33 4.93
C ASP A 489 -20.41 -11.89 5.37
N ASN A 490 -19.32 -11.35 4.86
CA ASN A 490 -17.97 -11.84 5.10
C ASN A 490 -17.07 -10.91 5.94
N THR A 491 -17.63 -9.89 6.60
CA THR A 491 -16.87 -8.98 7.46
C THR A 491 -17.67 -8.52 8.68
N ALA A 492 -16.97 -8.07 9.71
CA ALA A 492 -17.56 -7.39 10.88
C ALA A 492 -17.69 -5.86 10.69
N MET A 493 -17.28 -5.31 9.53
CA MET A 493 -17.31 -3.88 9.25
C MET A 493 -18.70 -3.26 9.45
N ASP A 494 -18.73 -2.01 9.84
CA ASP A 494 -19.93 -1.17 9.77
C ASP A 494 -20.24 -0.78 8.31
N GLU A 495 -21.41 -0.19 8.10
CA GLU A 495 -21.91 0.10 6.74
C GLU A 495 -21.10 1.20 6.02
N MET A 496 -20.47 2.12 6.74
CA MET A 496 -19.65 3.20 6.16
C MET A 496 -18.34 2.65 5.63
N ASN A 497 -17.60 1.92 6.45
CA ASN A 497 -16.37 1.25 6.04
C ASN A 497 -16.62 0.21 4.94
N LEU A 498 -17.74 -0.53 5.01
CA LEU A 498 -18.13 -1.48 3.99
C LEU A 498 -18.38 -0.81 2.63
N SER A 499 -19.03 0.37 2.61
CA SER A 499 -19.25 1.10 1.36
C SER A 499 -17.96 1.63 0.77
N PHE A 500 -17.07 2.19 1.59
CA PHE A 500 -15.75 2.66 1.17
C PHE A 500 -14.91 1.52 0.57
N GLU A 501 -14.85 0.37 1.24
CA GLU A 501 -14.11 -0.80 0.75
C GLU A 501 -14.72 -1.37 -0.54
N LEU A 502 -16.04 -1.39 -0.66
CA LEU A 502 -16.70 -1.80 -1.90
C LEU A 502 -16.30 -0.89 -3.07
N ASP A 503 -16.37 0.43 -2.88
CA ASP A 503 -16.00 1.39 -3.90
C ASP A 503 -14.52 1.23 -4.30
N ARG A 504 -13.63 0.96 -3.33
CA ARG A 504 -12.23 0.63 -3.57
C ARG A 504 -12.07 -0.60 -4.46
N TYR A 505 -12.72 -1.72 -4.15
CA TYR A 505 -12.56 -2.95 -4.92
C TYR A 505 -13.13 -2.83 -6.34
N LEU A 506 -14.20 -2.07 -6.51
CA LEU A 506 -14.83 -1.85 -7.80
C LEU A 506 -14.09 -0.81 -8.66
N GLY A 507 -13.26 0.03 -8.07
CA GLY A 507 -12.51 1.09 -8.76
C GLY A 507 -11.01 0.83 -8.91
N TRP A 508 -10.46 -0.11 -8.13
CA TRP A 508 -9.02 -0.41 -8.09
C TRP A 508 -8.77 -1.91 -8.34
N ALA A 509 -9.16 -2.34 -9.54
CA ALA A 509 -9.14 -3.73 -9.96
C ALA A 509 -7.76 -4.38 -9.81
N GLY A 510 -7.70 -5.59 -9.28
CA GLY A 510 -6.48 -6.39 -9.13
C GLY A 510 -5.64 -6.06 -7.89
N GLN A 511 -5.88 -4.93 -7.20
CA GLN A 511 -5.10 -4.55 -6.03
C GLN A 511 -5.52 -5.35 -4.78
N ALA A 512 -6.81 -5.47 -4.52
CA ALA A 512 -7.32 -6.10 -3.30
C ALA A 512 -6.94 -7.58 -3.11
N PRO A 513 -6.81 -8.41 -4.16
CA PRO A 513 -6.32 -9.78 -4.05
C PRO A 513 -4.86 -9.91 -3.66
N SER A 514 -4.03 -8.88 -3.87
CA SER A 514 -2.58 -8.92 -3.60
C SER A 514 -2.24 -9.24 -2.15
N TYR A 515 -3.11 -8.89 -1.22
CA TYR A 515 -3.01 -9.22 0.20
C TYR A 515 -2.94 -10.74 0.44
N ALA A 516 -4.03 -11.44 0.19
CA ALA A 516 -4.14 -12.87 0.51
C ALA A 516 -3.32 -13.75 -0.45
N LEU A 517 -3.21 -13.38 -1.74
CA LEU A 517 -2.37 -14.10 -2.69
C LEU A 517 -0.88 -13.87 -2.41
N GLY A 518 -0.51 -12.68 -1.98
CA GLY A 518 0.83 -12.36 -1.51
C GLY A 518 1.19 -13.15 -0.23
N GLU A 519 0.29 -13.19 0.78
CA GLU A 519 0.49 -14.03 1.97
C GLU A 519 0.70 -15.51 1.60
N ARG A 520 -0.11 -16.03 0.66
CA ARG A 520 0.05 -17.40 0.13
C ARG A 520 1.45 -17.60 -0.49
N ALA A 521 1.95 -16.64 -1.24
CA ALA A 521 3.28 -16.70 -1.82
C ALA A 521 4.37 -16.70 -0.74
N TRP A 522 4.28 -15.82 0.27
CA TRP A 522 5.18 -15.80 1.42
C TRP A 522 5.18 -17.10 2.22
N GLN A 523 4.01 -17.69 2.49
CA GLN A 523 3.90 -18.97 3.18
C GLN A 523 4.53 -20.10 2.38
N ASN A 524 4.37 -20.13 1.06
CA ASN A 524 5.00 -21.10 0.17
C ASN A 524 6.52 -20.94 0.17
N LEU A 525 7.03 -19.72 0.05
CA LEU A 525 8.47 -19.43 0.08
C LEU A 525 9.09 -19.86 1.41
N ARG A 526 8.45 -19.51 2.54
CA ARG A 526 8.86 -20.00 3.87
C ARG A 526 8.92 -21.53 3.92
N HIS A 527 7.89 -22.20 3.41
CA HIS A 527 7.84 -23.67 3.41
C HIS A 527 9.07 -24.25 2.69
N ASP A 528 9.40 -23.71 1.54
CA ASP A 528 10.51 -24.18 0.73
C ASP A 528 11.87 -23.85 1.35
N ALA A 529 12.06 -22.64 1.89
CA ALA A 529 13.27 -22.23 2.60
C ALA A 529 13.56 -23.14 3.81
N LEU A 530 12.54 -23.44 4.62
CA LEU A 530 12.68 -24.36 5.74
C LEU A 530 12.94 -25.82 5.28
N ALA A 531 12.42 -26.24 4.14
CA ALA A 531 12.70 -27.55 3.56
C ALA A 531 14.14 -27.68 3.07
N GLU A 532 14.75 -26.59 2.60
CA GLU A 532 16.20 -26.50 2.23
C GLU A 532 17.11 -26.36 3.47
N GLY A 533 16.55 -26.29 4.67
CA GLY A 533 17.30 -26.33 5.94
C GLY A 533 17.56 -24.98 6.58
N GLN A 534 17.03 -23.88 6.04
CA GLN A 534 17.10 -22.59 6.71
C GLN A 534 16.27 -22.59 7.99
N THR A 535 16.71 -21.86 9.00
CA THR A 535 15.87 -21.53 10.16
C THR A 535 14.89 -20.42 9.80
N LEU A 536 13.83 -20.26 10.59
CA LEU A 536 12.87 -19.17 10.38
C LEU A 536 13.53 -17.78 10.47
N ALA A 537 14.49 -17.60 11.35
CA ALA A 537 15.22 -16.34 11.51
C ALA A 537 16.12 -16.04 10.30
N GLU A 538 16.86 -17.03 9.81
CA GLU A 538 17.68 -16.88 8.59
C GLU A 538 16.83 -16.55 7.37
N PHE A 539 15.71 -17.23 7.21
CA PHE A 539 14.76 -16.94 6.14
C PHE A 539 14.25 -15.50 6.19
N HIS A 540 13.80 -15.03 7.37
CA HIS A 540 13.27 -13.68 7.50
C HIS A 540 14.36 -12.63 7.29
N ASP A 541 15.54 -12.82 7.85
CA ASP A 541 16.65 -11.88 7.71
C ASP A 541 17.08 -11.74 6.24
N ALA A 542 17.25 -12.85 5.54
CA ALA A 542 17.59 -12.85 4.12
C ALA A 542 16.51 -12.16 3.27
N ALA A 543 15.25 -12.55 3.44
CA ALA A 543 14.16 -12.05 2.59
C ALA A 543 13.88 -10.56 2.80
N LEU A 544 13.96 -10.05 4.05
CA LEU A 544 13.68 -8.64 4.35
C LEU A 544 14.76 -7.69 3.82
N LYS A 545 16.04 -8.11 3.86
CA LYS A 545 17.16 -7.31 3.35
C LYS A 545 17.17 -7.14 1.84
N LEU A 546 16.53 -8.06 1.10
CA LEU A 546 16.42 -7.98 -0.34
C LEU A 546 15.48 -6.86 -0.82
N GLY A 547 14.61 -6.34 0.07
CA GLY A 547 13.63 -5.32 -0.26
C GLY A 547 12.48 -5.80 -1.14
N SER A 548 11.63 -4.88 -1.57
CA SER A 548 10.44 -5.21 -2.37
C SER A 548 10.83 -5.66 -3.78
N MET A 549 10.30 -6.80 -4.21
CA MET A 549 10.53 -7.36 -5.55
C MET A 549 9.43 -8.34 -5.95
N PRO A 550 9.35 -8.75 -7.23
CA PRO A 550 8.51 -9.86 -7.66
C PRO A 550 8.78 -11.12 -6.84
N MET A 551 7.71 -11.83 -6.44
CA MET A 551 7.84 -13.00 -5.55
C MET A 551 8.65 -14.15 -6.17
N ASP A 552 8.66 -14.27 -7.51
CA ASP A 552 9.46 -15.27 -8.20
C ASP A 552 10.96 -14.96 -8.12
N LEU A 553 11.33 -13.68 -8.23
CA LEU A 553 12.71 -13.23 -8.02
C LEU A 553 13.12 -13.41 -6.56
N LEU A 554 12.27 -12.99 -5.62
CA LEU A 554 12.53 -13.19 -4.18
C LEU A 554 12.77 -14.66 -3.87
N ARG A 555 11.98 -15.55 -4.45
CA ARG A 555 12.16 -17.00 -4.27
C ARG A 555 13.52 -17.46 -4.76
N ASN A 556 13.93 -17.00 -5.94
CA ASN A 556 15.23 -17.38 -6.51
C ASN A 556 16.38 -16.92 -5.62
N GLU A 557 16.35 -15.68 -5.14
CA GLU A 557 17.40 -15.12 -4.29
C GLU A 557 17.46 -15.81 -2.90
N VAL A 558 16.31 -16.06 -2.27
CA VAL A 558 16.25 -16.70 -0.95
C VAL A 558 16.69 -18.16 -0.97
N LEU A 559 16.41 -18.89 -2.07
CA LEU A 559 16.70 -20.34 -2.15
C LEU A 559 18.05 -20.66 -2.80
N ASN A 560 18.59 -19.78 -3.66
CA ASN A 560 19.80 -20.06 -4.44
C ASN A 560 20.96 -19.06 -4.20
N GLY A 561 20.67 -17.93 -3.53
CA GLY A 561 21.65 -16.91 -3.09
C GLY A 561 22.18 -17.25 -1.70
#